data_618e0ce237f0f866c4de7e55ba28c46c
#
_entry.id   618e0ce237f0f866c4de7e55ba28c46c
#
_cell.length_a   1.000
_cell.length_b   1.000
_cell.length_c   1.000
_cell.angle_alpha   90.00
_cell.angle_beta   90.00
_cell.angle_gamma   90.00
#
_symmetry.space_group_name_H-M   'P 1'
#
loop_
_entity.id
_entity.type
_entity.pdbx_description
1 polymer ?
#
loop_
_entity_poly.entity_id
_entity_poly.type
_entity_poly.pdbx_seq_one_letter_code
_entity_poly.pdbx_strand_id
1 'polypeptide(L)'
;MIATAPDERINRVSRTPSSLARERMLSRRGEPLFLADWMRVLMIHFEVDASELQRVVPYQLDLHDERAFVSLVAFTMENMHPRLGGKLGAWLFNPIATHDFLNVRTYVRHNGEPGIHFLAEWLSSWLAVQLGPRTFGLPYRHGRICYQHDLEQGCLVGRVEDVKRGNHLKYRAEAVLGAPFAPCERGSLDEWLMERYTAFNAVGHTRRFFRVWHPPWPQCAAQVKLEDLSLLQDNWDCFKEARLVGANFSPGLHDVWMGRPHCA
;
A
#
# COMPACT_ATOMS: atom_id res chain seq x y z
N MET A 1 22.18 -25.21 -49.61
CA MET A 1 21.59 -25.55 -48.33
C MET A 1 21.87 -24.33 -47.40
N ILE A 2 20.85 -23.50 -47.23
CA ILE A 2 20.95 -22.31 -46.36
C ILE A 2 20.32 -22.73 -45.05
N ALA A 3 21.13 -22.79 -43.97
CA ALA A 3 20.66 -23.09 -42.65
C ALA A 3 19.90 -21.85 -42.11
N THR A 4 18.60 -22.01 -41.89
CA THR A 4 17.75 -21.07 -41.22
C THR A 4 18.14 -21.02 -39.72
N ALA A 5 18.54 -19.85 -39.23
CA ALA A 5 18.76 -19.62 -37.83
C ALA A 5 17.44 -19.82 -37.04
N PRO A 6 17.48 -20.40 -35.83
CA PRO A 6 16.25 -20.58 -35.02
C PRO A 6 15.71 -19.22 -34.60
N ASP A 7 14.40 -19.11 -34.72
CA ASP A 7 13.60 -17.91 -34.38
C ASP A 7 13.73 -17.59 -32.88
N GLU A 8 14.50 -16.55 -32.54
CA GLU A 8 14.68 -16.03 -31.18
C GLU A 8 13.41 -15.35 -30.59
N ARG A 9 12.26 -15.52 -31.23
CA ARG A 9 10.98 -14.91 -30.78
C ARG A 9 10.22 -15.70 -29.74
N ILE A 10 10.68 -16.87 -29.32
CA ILE A 10 9.99 -17.72 -28.36
C ILE A 10 10.76 -17.70 -27.03
N ASN A 11 10.57 -16.69 -26.19
CA ASN A 11 10.55 -16.72 -24.74
C ASN A 11 10.60 -15.35 -24.07
N ARG A 12 9.85 -14.37 -24.53
CA ARG A 12 9.46 -13.28 -23.65
C ARG A 12 8.21 -13.71 -22.87
N VAL A 13 8.40 -14.55 -21.86
CA VAL A 13 7.43 -14.65 -20.78
C VAL A 13 7.22 -13.24 -20.27
N SER A 14 6.05 -12.69 -20.54
CA SER A 14 5.68 -11.33 -20.16
C SER A 14 5.76 -11.22 -18.64
N ARG A 15 6.86 -10.66 -18.11
CA ARG A 15 7.10 -10.53 -16.68
C ARG A 15 6.03 -9.64 -16.07
N THR A 16 5.38 -10.12 -15.03
CA THR A 16 4.40 -9.32 -14.27
C THR A 16 5.13 -8.32 -13.36
N PRO A 17 4.48 -7.21 -12.96
CA PRO A 17 5.05 -6.29 -11.97
C PRO A 17 5.54 -7.00 -10.70
N SER A 18 4.75 -7.97 -10.19
CA SER A 18 5.12 -8.77 -9.01
C SER A 18 6.37 -9.62 -9.22
N SER A 19 6.51 -10.29 -10.37
CA SER A 19 7.71 -11.12 -10.64
C SER A 19 8.99 -10.28 -10.71
N LEU A 20 8.91 -9.10 -11.34
CA LEU A 20 10.03 -8.15 -11.39
C LEU A 20 10.39 -7.61 -10.01
N ALA A 21 9.39 -7.29 -9.19
CA ALA A 21 9.60 -6.82 -7.82
C ALA A 21 10.29 -7.88 -6.97
N ARG A 22 9.88 -9.15 -7.10
CA ARG A 22 10.51 -10.27 -6.42
C ARG A 22 11.99 -10.43 -6.80
N GLU A 23 12.30 -10.40 -8.09
CA GLU A 23 13.68 -10.46 -8.57
C GLU A 23 14.52 -9.31 -8.01
N ARG A 24 14.01 -8.08 -8.07
CA ARG A 24 14.69 -6.88 -7.54
C ARG A 24 14.95 -6.97 -6.04
N MET A 25 14.02 -7.51 -5.26
CA MET A 25 14.22 -7.72 -3.83
C MET A 25 15.29 -8.77 -3.57
N LEU A 26 15.17 -9.93 -4.21
CA LEU A 26 16.12 -11.05 -4.00
C LEU A 26 17.54 -10.78 -4.55
N SER A 27 17.71 -9.80 -5.45
CA SER A 27 19.03 -9.38 -5.91
C SER A 27 19.88 -8.72 -4.83
N ARG A 28 19.27 -8.34 -3.70
CA ARG A 28 19.97 -7.72 -2.57
C ARG A 28 20.16 -8.70 -1.43
N ARG A 29 21.41 -8.83 -0.96
CA ARG A 29 21.75 -9.73 0.14
C ARG A 29 21.04 -9.30 1.43
N GLY A 30 20.40 -10.27 2.11
CA GLY A 30 19.75 -10.06 3.40
C GLY A 30 18.32 -9.55 3.31
N GLU A 31 17.72 -9.51 2.13
CA GLU A 31 16.30 -9.24 1.93
C GLU A 31 15.49 -10.52 1.73
N PRO A 32 14.19 -10.52 2.10
CA PRO A 32 13.47 -9.49 2.87
C PRO A 32 13.93 -9.38 4.32
N LEU A 33 13.64 -8.26 4.98
CA LEU A 33 13.91 -8.03 6.39
C LEU A 33 12.81 -8.59 7.29
N PHE A 34 11.53 -8.31 6.94
CA PHE A 34 10.33 -8.74 7.66
C PHE A 34 9.37 -9.47 6.75
N LEU A 35 8.55 -10.31 7.39
CA LEU A 35 7.36 -10.93 6.80
C LEU A 35 6.15 -10.53 7.63
N ALA A 36 4.99 -10.38 6.99
CA ALA A 36 3.72 -10.11 7.65
C ALA A 36 2.55 -10.58 6.79
N ASP A 37 1.41 -10.81 7.41
CA ASP A 37 0.15 -11.03 6.72
C ASP A 37 -0.61 -9.69 6.65
N TRP A 38 -1.14 -9.34 5.49
CA TRP A 38 -1.96 -8.16 5.28
C TRP A 38 -3.38 -8.62 4.99
N MET A 39 -4.27 -8.45 5.95
CA MET A 39 -5.57 -9.09 5.93
C MET A 39 -6.71 -8.08 5.79
N ARG A 40 -7.79 -8.50 5.13
CA ARG A 40 -9.05 -7.74 5.00
C ARG A 40 -8.83 -6.32 4.46
N VAL A 41 -8.14 -6.23 3.32
CA VAL A 41 -7.65 -4.97 2.76
C VAL A 41 -8.74 -4.28 1.94
N LEU A 42 -9.16 -3.10 2.37
CA LEU A 42 -9.97 -2.20 1.55
C LEU A 42 -9.10 -1.06 1.03
N MET A 43 -9.06 -0.90 -0.28
CA MET A 43 -8.40 0.22 -0.95
C MET A 43 -9.45 1.15 -1.52
N ILE A 44 -9.40 2.44 -1.18
CA ILE A 44 -10.32 3.48 -1.65
C ILE A 44 -9.51 4.50 -2.43
N HIS A 45 -9.90 4.77 -3.68
CA HIS A 45 -9.10 5.54 -4.61
C HIS A 45 -9.75 6.88 -4.93
N PHE A 46 -8.96 7.94 -4.83
CA PHE A 46 -9.37 9.31 -5.14
C PHE A 46 -8.50 9.87 -6.26
N GLU A 47 -9.14 10.54 -7.19
CA GLU A 47 -8.49 11.50 -8.07
C GLU A 47 -8.46 12.85 -7.36
N VAL A 48 -7.32 13.52 -7.40
CA VAL A 48 -7.06 14.78 -6.70
C VAL A 48 -6.36 15.77 -7.62
N ASP A 49 -6.36 17.06 -7.25
CA ASP A 49 -5.58 18.06 -7.98
C ASP A 49 -4.08 17.76 -7.89
N ALA A 50 -3.45 17.61 -9.06
CA ALA A 50 -2.04 17.25 -9.15
C ALA A 50 -1.11 18.36 -8.61
N SER A 51 -1.48 19.62 -8.78
CA SER A 51 -0.67 20.76 -8.36
C SER A 51 -0.65 20.91 -6.85
N GLU A 52 -1.82 20.74 -6.20
CA GLU A 52 -1.92 20.74 -4.75
C GLU A 52 -1.21 19.55 -4.12
N LEU A 53 -1.36 18.36 -4.72
CA LEU A 53 -0.67 17.16 -4.25
C LEU A 53 0.85 17.29 -4.39
N GLN A 54 1.35 17.84 -5.52
CA GLN A 54 2.78 18.00 -5.75
C GLN A 54 3.45 18.94 -4.73
N ARG A 55 2.74 19.90 -4.14
CA ARG A 55 3.29 20.81 -3.11
C ARG A 55 3.70 20.08 -1.82
N VAL A 56 3.04 18.95 -1.53
CA VAL A 56 3.26 18.19 -0.29
C VAL A 56 4.07 16.90 -0.51
N VAL A 57 4.33 16.53 -1.78
CA VAL A 57 5.05 15.31 -2.14
C VAL A 57 6.46 15.66 -2.59
N PRO A 58 7.54 15.12 -1.95
CA PRO A 58 8.93 15.46 -2.26
C PRO A 58 9.49 14.75 -3.49
N TYR A 59 8.68 13.96 -4.19
CA TYR A 59 9.02 13.22 -5.39
C TYR A 59 8.13 13.68 -6.55
N GLN A 60 8.57 13.45 -7.78
CA GLN A 60 7.73 13.66 -8.95
C GLN A 60 6.52 12.73 -8.89
N LEU A 61 5.32 13.25 -9.07
CA LEU A 61 4.11 12.44 -9.17
C LEU A 61 4.20 11.52 -10.39
N ASP A 62 3.77 10.26 -10.23
CA ASP A 62 3.52 9.33 -11.31
C ASP A 62 2.04 9.49 -11.70
N LEU A 63 1.78 10.19 -12.79
CA LEU A 63 0.43 10.44 -13.26
C LEU A 63 -0.05 9.29 -14.16
N HIS A 64 -1.33 8.97 -14.08
CA HIS A 64 -1.99 8.05 -15.00
C HIS A 64 -2.99 8.85 -15.86
N ASP A 65 -2.78 8.88 -17.17
CA ASP A 65 -3.53 9.73 -18.10
C ASP A 65 -3.65 11.18 -17.61
N GLU A 66 -2.50 11.76 -17.22
CA GLU A 66 -2.35 13.13 -16.70
C GLU A 66 -3.11 13.41 -15.38
N ARG A 67 -3.65 12.37 -14.73
CA ARG A 67 -4.39 12.47 -13.48
C ARG A 67 -3.55 12.00 -12.29
N ALA A 68 -3.70 12.69 -11.16
CA ALA A 68 -3.07 12.34 -9.89
C ALA A 68 -4.05 11.58 -8.98
N PHE A 69 -3.52 10.58 -8.28
CA PHE A 69 -4.34 9.74 -7.41
C PHE A 69 -3.77 9.65 -6.00
N VAL A 70 -4.68 9.53 -5.04
CA VAL A 70 -4.36 9.14 -3.66
C VAL A 70 -5.22 7.94 -3.30
N SER A 71 -4.60 6.95 -2.67
CA SER A 71 -5.33 5.77 -2.18
C SER A 71 -5.24 5.67 -0.67
N LEU A 72 -6.38 5.36 -0.08
CA LEU A 72 -6.47 4.91 1.30
C LEU A 72 -6.38 3.39 1.30
N VAL A 73 -5.55 2.83 2.17
CA VAL A 73 -5.44 1.38 2.34
C VAL A 73 -5.70 1.05 3.79
N ALA A 74 -6.89 0.53 4.06
CA ALA A 74 -7.37 0.11 5.36
C ALA A 74 -7.20 -1.41 5.50
N PHE A 75 -6.38 -1.87 6.44
CA PHE A 75 -6.10 -3.29 6.61
C PHE A 75 -5.65 -3.62 8.04
N THR A 76 -5.69 -4.91 8.38
CA THR A 76 -5.04 -5.43 9.57
C THR A 76 -3.73 -6.10 9.17
N MET A 77 -2.61 -5.65 9.72
CA MET A 77 -1.36 -6.38 9.66
C MET A 77 -1.34 -7.42 10.76
N GLU A 78 -1.03 -8.66 10.40
CA GLU A 78 -0.97 -9.79 11.32
C GLU A 78 0.40 -10.49 11.21
N ASN A 79 0.83 -11.15 12.28
CA ASN A 79 2.00 -12.02 12.30
C ASN A 79 3.31 -11.38 11.84
N MET A 80 3.49 -10.05 11.97
CA MET A 80 4.74 -9.43 11.56
C MET A 80 5.91 -9.95 12.39
N HIS A 81 6.94 -10.44 11.70
CA HIS A 81 8.14 -10.95 12.33
C HIS A 81 9.37 -10.76 11.44
N PRO A 82 10.60 -10.69 12.03
CA PRO A 82 11.81 -10.67 11.24
C PRO A 82 12.03 -12.02 10.54
N ARG A 83 12.50 -11.99 9.30
CA ARG A 83 12.84 -13.20 8.55
C ARG A 83 13.88 -14.06 9.26
N LEU A 84 14.83 -13.42 9.94
CA LEU A 84 15.86 -14.08 10.73
C LEU A 84 15.51 -14.00 12.22
N GLY A 85 15.90 -15.03 12.99
CA GLY A 85 15.64 -15.07 14.44
C GLY A 85 14.63 -16.13 14.86
N GLY A 86 13.95 -16.79 13.90
CA GLY A 86 13.03 -17.90 14.18
C GLY A 86 11.98 -17.56 15.23
N LYS A 87 11.64 -18.51 16.11
CA LYS A 87 10.63 -18.34 17.17
C LYS A 87 10.98 -17.24 18.17
N LEU A 88 12.24 -17.03 18.49
CA LEU A 88 12.67 -15.98 19.42
C LEU A 88 12.46 -14.59 18.80
N GLY A 89 12.83 -14.41 17.54
CA GLY A 89 12.56 -13.18 16.80
C GLY A 89 11.08 -12.86 16.75
N ALA A 90 10.24 -13.83 16.40
CA ALA A 90 8.78 -13.67 16.37
C ALA A 90 8.22 -13.29 17.75
N TRP A 91 8.69 -13.94 18.82
CA TRP A 91 8.28 -13.63 20.20
C TRP A 91 8.63 -12.19 20.62
N LEU A 92 9.83 -11.70 20.27
CA LEU A 92 10.25 -10.33 20.57
C LEU A 92 9.39 -9.28 19.83
N PHE A 93 8.90 -9.62 18.63
CA PHE A 93 8.05 -8.73 17.83
C PHE A 93 6.56 -8.84 18.17
N ASN A 94 6.14 -9.83 18.96
CA ASN A 94 4.74 -10.07 19.30
C ASN A 94 3.95 -8.80 19.73
N PRO A 95 4.51 -7.85 20.54
CA PRO A 95 3.79 -6.65 20.96
C PRO A 95 3.40 -5.70 19.81
N ILE A 96 4.05 -5.82 18.65
CA ILE A 96 3.80 -5.01 17.44
C ILE A 96 3.45 -5.86 16.22
N ALA A 97 3.28 -7.17 16.40
CA ALA A 97 3.08 -8.11 15.30
C ALA A 97 1.70 -7.97 14.64
N THR A 98 0.69 -7.53 15.39
CA THR A 98 -0.68 -7.45 14.90
C THR A 98 -1.32 -6.13 15.32
N HIS A 99 -1.74 -5.34 14.34
CA HIS A 99 -2.47 -4.09 14.54
C HIS A 99 -3.07 -3.57 13.24
N ASP A 100 -4.03 -2.65 13.37
CA ASP A 100 -4.71 -2.05 12.24
C ASP A 100 -3.93 -0.88 11.67
N PHE A 101 -4.02 -0.73 10.35
CA PHE A 101 -3.42 0.33 9.57
C PHE A 101 -4.45 1.08 8.74
N LEU A 102 -4.24 2.38 8.61
CA LEU A 102 -4.72 3.19 7.51
C LEU A 102 -3.53 3.87 6.84
N ASN A 103 -3.19 3.46 5.63
CA ASN A 103 -2.19 4.16 4.81
C ASN A 103 -2.89 5.16 3.90
N VAL A 104 -2.39 6.39 3.87
CA VAL A 104 -2.74 7.39 2.86
C VAL A 104 -1.53 7.54 1.96
N ARG A 105 -1.63 7.03 0.73
CA ARG A 105 -0.49 6.95 -0.19
C ARG A 105 -0.82 7.58 -1.54
N THR A 106 0.20 8.14 -2.17
CA THR A 106 0.15 8.60 -3.56
C THR A 106 1.20 7.89 -4.40
N TYR A 107 1.17 8.13 -5.69
CA TYR A 107 1.97 7.46 -6.70
C TYR A 107 3.06 8.40 -7.18
N VAL A 108 4.30 7.92 -7.18
CA VAL A 108 5.48 8.72 -7.50
C VAL A 108 6.43 7.95 -8.38
N ARG A 109 7.32 8.69 -9.06
CA ARG A 109 8.41 8.13 -9.85
C ARG A 109 9.73 8.74 -9.39
N HIS A 110 10.71 7.89 -9.16
CA HIS A 110 12.07 8.32 -8.83
C HIS A 110 13.09 7.52 -9.61
N ASN A 111 13.99 8.21 -10.35
CA ASN A 111 15.00 7.59 -11.22
C ASN A 111 14.41 6.55 -12.21
N GLY A 112 13.21 6.85 -12.76
CA GLY A 112 12.51 5.97 -13.70
C GLY A 112 11.75 4.80 -13.03
N GLU A 113 11.92 4.55 -11.72
CA GLU A 113 11.21 3.50 -10.99
C GLU A 113 9.88 4.04 -10.44
N PRO A 114 8.73 3.42 -10.79
CA PRO A 114 7.44 3.77 -10.21
C PRO A 114 7.30 3.21 -8.80
N GLY A 115 6.61 3.94 -7.93
CA GLY A 115 6.36 3.50 -6.56
C GLY A 115 5.27 4.32 -5.90
N ILE A 116 5.20 4.20 -4.58
CA ILE A 116 4.28 4.96 -3.75
C ILE A 116 5.07 5.88 -2.81
N HIS A 117 4.39 6.94 -2.35
CA HIS A 117 4.83 7.78 -1.25
C HIS A 117 3.71 7.87 -0.22
N PHE A 118 4.05 7.65 1.06
CA PHE A 118 3.08 7.77 2.14
C PHE A 118 2.94 9.23 2.58
N LEU A 119 1.73 9.78 2.44
CA LEU A 119 1.38 11.09 3.00
C LEU A 119 1.24 11.01 4.52
N ALA A 120 0.62 9.94 5.02
CA ALA A 120 0.56 9.56 6.42
C ALA A 120 0.13 8.08 6.56
N GLU A 121 0.43 7.52 7.73
CA GLU A 121 -0.02 6.19 8.12
C GLU A 121 -0.51 6.22 9.56
N TRP A 122 -1.79 5.91 9.78
CA TRP A 122 -2.35 5.75 11.13
C TRP A 122 -2.30 4.29 11.56
N LEU A 123 -1.82 4.05 12.76
CA LEU A 123 -1.66 2.73 13.37
C LEU A 123 -2.38 2.70 14.71
N SER A 124 -3.05 1.58 15.02
CA SER A 124 -3.66 1.36 16.34
C SER A 124 -2.63 1.03 17.44
N SER A 125 -1.44 0.55 17.07
CA SER A 125 -0.34 0.26 18.01
C SER A 125 0.52 1.49 18.28
N TRP A 126 0.41 2.05 19.50
CA TRP A 126 1.27 3.17 19.93
C TRP A 126 2.77 2.80 19.89
N LEU A 127 3.11 1.57 20.26
CA LEU A 127 4.50 1.10 20.26
C LEU A 127 5.09 1.06 18.84
N ALA A 128 4.32 0.58 17.86
CA ALA A 128 4.73 0.60 16.46
C ALA A 128 4.95 2.03 15.94
N VAL A 129 4.10 2.98 16.36
CA VAL A 129 4.25 4.41 16.02
C VAL A 129 5.56 5.00 16.54
N GLN A 130 6.08 4.53 17.68
CA GLN A 130 7.35 5.02 18.23
C GLN A 130 8.57 4.42 17.50
N LEU A 131 8.47 3.18 17.04
CA LEU A 131 9.59 2.44 16.44
C LEU A 131 9.74 2.68 14.94
N GLY A 132 8.63 2.69 14.19
CA GLY A 132 8.62 2.73 12.73
C GLY A 132 9.30 3.95 12.11
N PRO A 133 9.06 5.19 12.56
CA PRO A 133 9.70 6.37 12.00
C PRO A 133 11.23 6.36 12.12
N ARG A 134 11.75 5.79 13.21
CA ARG A 134 13.20 5.70 13.45
C ARG A 134 13.88 4.68 12.53
N THR A 135 13.19 3.64 12.14
CA THR A 135 13.72 2.55 11.31
C THR A 135 13.53 2.83 9.82
N PHE A 136 12.29 3.09 9.39
CA PHE A 136 11.91 3.22 7.99
C PHE A 136 11.70 4.68 7.53
N GLY A 137 11.63 5.64 8.46
CA GLY A 137 11.30 7.03 8.14
C GLY A 137 9.85 7.21 7.69
N LEU A 138 8.93 6.35 8.16
CA LEU A 138 7.52 6.37 7.81
C LEU A 138 6.76 7.43 8.61
N PRO A 139 5.77 8.11 8.00
CA PRO A 139 5.01 9.18 8.64
C PRO A 139 3.90 8.62 9.54
N TYR A 140 4.28 7.80 10.52
CA TYR A 140 3.36 7.12 11.42
C TYR A 140 2.67 8.09 12.39
N ARG A 141 1.39 7.88 12.59
CA ARG A 141 0.53 8.60 13.52
C ARG A 141 -0.27 7.60 14.34
N HIS A 142 -0.59 7.96 15.59
CA HIS A 142 -1.43 7.11 16.42
C HIS A 142 -2.91 7.36 16.10
N GLY A 143 -3.63 6.30 15.75
CA GLY A 143 -5.05 6.32 15.45
C GLY A 143 -5.85 5.38 16.34
N ARG A 144 -7.07 5.78 16.73
CA ARG A 144 -8.08 4.82 17.18
C ARG A 144 -8.74 4.26 15.94
N ILE A 145 -8.46 3.00 15.64
CA ILE A 145 -8.91 2.32 14.43
C ILE A 145 -9.89 1.22 14.84
N CYS A 146 -11.02 1.16 14.14
CA CYS A 146 -12.01 0.12 14.30
C CYS A 146 -12.49 -0.32 12.91
N TYR A 147 -12.15 -1.54 12.53
CA TYR A 147 -12.58 -2.17 11.29
C TYR A 147 -13.50 -3.35 11.57
N GLN A 148 -14.64 -3.37 10.86
CA GLN A 148 -15.55 -4.49 10.77
C GLN A 148 -15.65 -4.85 9.28
N HIS A 149 -14.68 -5.61 8.80
CA HIS A 149 -14.62 -6.09 7.43
C HIS A 149 -15.07 -7.56 7.41
N ASP A 150 -16.37 -7.75 7.16
CA ASP A 150 -16.99 -9.06 7.07
C ASP A 150 -16.83 -9.62 5.66
N LEU A 151 -16.01 -10.67 5.54
CA LEU A 151 -15.72 -11.34 4.28
C LEU A 151 -16.91 -12.15 3.75
N GLU A 152 -17.76 -12.67 4.63
CA GLU A 152 -18.88 -13.55 4.25
C GLU A 152 -20.05 -12.73 3.73
N GLN A 153 -20.34 -11.61 4.39
CA GLN A 153 -21.44 -10.72 4.01
C GLN A 153 -21.01 -9.63 3.02
N GLY A 154 -19.71 -9.41 2.84
CA GLY A 154 -19.18 -8.32 2.03
C GLY A 154 -19.39 -6.93 2.61
N CYS A 155 -19.86 -6.83 3.86
CA CYS A 155 -20.10 -5.56 4.54
C CYS A 155 -18.82 -5.07 5.22
N LEU A 156 -18.36 -3.86 4.86
CA LEU A 156 -17.10 -3.30 5.31
C LEU A 156 -17.37 -1.95 5.98
N VAL A 157 -17.15 -1.89 7.28
CA VAL A 157 -17.32 -0.64 8.04
C VAL A 157 -15.99 -0.27 8.68
N GLY A 158 -15.57 0.99 8.53
CA GLY A 158 -14.34 1.48 9.11
C GLY A 158 -14.46 2.86 9.73
N ARG A 159 -13.78 3.01 10.86
CA ARG A 159 -13.59 4.29 11.54
C ARG A 159 -12.14 4.42 11.96
N VAL A 160 -11.54 5.55 11.60
CA VAL A 160 -10.21 5.97 12.04
C VAL A 160 -10.32 7.36 12.64
N GLU A 161 -9.77 7.55 13.83
CA GLU A 161 -9.68 8.83 14.53
C GLU A 161 -8.20 9.15 14.80
N ASP A 162 -7.74 10.33 14.38
CA ASP A 162 -6.42 10.82 14.77
C ASP A 162 -6.44 11.18 16.26
N VAL A 163 -5.68 10.46 17.09
CA VAL A 163 -5.67 10.66 18.54
C VAL A 163 -5.22 12.07 18.95
N LYS A 164 -4.38 12.72 18.14
CA LYS A 164 -3.83 14.05 18.44
C LYS A 164 -4.77 15.19 18.01
N ARG A 165 -5.45 15.02 16.85
CA ARG A 165 -6.26 16.08 16.23
C ARG A 165 -7.76 15.89 16.42
N GLY A 166 -8.23 14.66 16.67
CA GLY A 166 -9.63 14.33 16.87
C GLY A 166 -10.48 14.33 15.60
N ASN A 167 -9.87 14.46 14.42
CA ASN A 167 -10.55 14.34 13.14
C ASN A 167 -10.70 12.87 12.71
N HIS A 168 -11.65 12.59 11.82
CA HIS A 168 -12.11 11.25 11.51
C HIS A 168 -12.10 10.91 10.03
N LEU A 169 -11.92 9.63 9.76
CA LEU A 169 -12.36 8.96 8.53
C LEU A 169 -13.44 7.96 8.93
N LYS A 170 -14.61 8.02 8.28
CA LYS A 170 -15.67 7.01 8.45
C LYS A 170 -16.19 6.60 7.09
N TYR A 171 -16.32 5.30 6.90
CA TYR A 171 -16.85 4.73 5.67
C TYR A 171 -17.70 3.49 5.93
N ARG A 172 -18.63 3.25 5.00
CA ARG A 172 -19.28 1.96 4.77
C ARG A 172 -18.99 1.53 3.36
N ALA A 173 -18.70 0.26 3.15
CA ALA A 173 -18.53 -0.28 1.82
C ALA A 173 -19.18 -1.65 1.70
N GLU A 174 -19.53 -2.00 0.48
CA GLU A 174 -20.06 -3.30 0.13
C GLU A 174 -19.17 -3.89 -0.97
N ALA A 175 -18.56 -5.03 -0.67
CA ALA A 175 -17.79 -5.78 -1.65
C ALA A 175 -18.76 -6.44 -2.64
N VAL A 176 -18.47 -6.36 -3.93
CA VAL A 176 -19.26 -7.01 -4.97
C VAL A 176 -18.95 -8.50 -4.95
N LEU A 177 -19.66 -9.23 -4.10
CA LEU A 177 -19.56 -10.69 -4.03
C LEU A 177 -20.33 -11.33 -5.18
N GLY A 178 -19.83 -12.41 -5.73
CA GLY A 178 -20.48 -13.14 -6.83
C GLY A 178 -19.52 -13.59 -7.92
N ALA A 179 -18.29 -13.05 -7.89
CA ALA A 179 -17.15 -13.57 -8.65
C ALA A 179 -16.03 -13.96 -7.67
N PRO A 180 -15.18 -14.93 -8.01
CA PRO A 180 -14.01 -15.25 -7.21
C PRO A 180 -13.07 -14.03 -7.16
N PHE A 181 -12.40 -13.83 -6.02
CA PHE A 181 -11.33 -12.86 -5.93
C PHE A 181 -10.23 -13.18 -6.95
N ALA A 182 -9.89 -12.22 -7.78
CA ALA A 182 -8.93 -12.39 -8.87
C ALA A 182 -7.95 -11.20 -8.93
N PRO A 183 -6.76 -11.39 -9.53
CA PRO A 183 -5.88 -10.26 -9.84
C PRO A 183 -6.57 -9.23 -10.73
N CYS A 184 -6.14 -7.97 -10.63
CA CYS A 184 -6.62 -6.92 -11.51
C CYS A 184 -6.38 -7.26 -12.99
N GLU A 185 -7.26 -6.78 -13.85
CA GLU A 185 -7.06 -6.86 -15.29
C GLU A 185 -5.79 -6.11 -15.68
N ARG A 186 -4.97 -6.75 -16.52
CA ARG A 186 -3.70 -6.20 -16.93
C ARG A 186 -3.86 -4.91 -17.73
N GLY A 187 -3.13 -3.88 -17.34
CA GLY A 187 -3.19 -2.54 -17.94
C GLY A 187 -4.36 -1.70 -17.48
N SER A 188 -5.19 -2.21 -16.55
CA SER A 188 -6.28 -1.43 -15.96
C SER A 188 -5.76 -0.39 -14.98
N LEU A 189 -6.61 0.60 -14.68
CA LEU A 189 -6.34 1.58 -13.62
C LEU A 189 -6.17 0.88 -12.26
N ASP A 190 -6.96 -0.15 -11.97
CA ASP A 190 -6.87 -0.91 -10.72
C ASP A 190 -5.51 -1.60 -10.57
N GLU A 191 -4.98 -2.24 -11.63
CA GLU A 191 -3.62 -2.79 -11.60
C GLU A 191 -2.59 -1.68 -11.32
N TRP A 192 -2.72 -0.55 -11.98
CA TRP A 192 -1.82 0.59 -11.80
C TRP A 192 -1.87 1.15 -10.37
N LEU A 193 -3.04 1.20 -9.73
CA LEU A 193 -3.24 1.69 -8.37
C LEU A 193 -2.79 0.67 -7.31
N MET A 194 -3.02 -0.63 -7.55
CA MET A 194 -2.83 -1.66 -6.53
C MET A 194 -1.45 -2.31 -6.56
N GLU A 195 -0.86 -2.51 -7.76
CA GLU A 195 0.35 -3.29 -7.95
C GLU A 195 1.61 -2.41 -7.86
N ARG A 196 1.94 -1.94 -6.65
CA ARG A 196 3.09 -1.09 -6.36
C ARG A 196 4.01 -1.74 -5.33
N TYR A 197 5.29 -1.84 -5.67
CA TYR A 197 6.26 -2.67 -4.95
C TYR A 197 7.44 -1.91 -4.37
N THR A 198 7.49 -0.60 -4.54
CA THR A 198 8.53 0.27 -3.99
C THR A 198 7.88 1.44 -3.29
N ALA A 199 8.27 1.66 -2.03
CA ALA A 199 7.85 2.82 -1.24
C ALA A 199 9.01 3.79 -1.10
N PHE A 200 8.80 5.03 -1.53
CA PHE A 200 9.74 6.14 -1.44
C PHE A 200 9.36 7.06 -0.29
N ASN A 201 10.29 7.34 0.62
CA ASN A 201 10.10 8.19 1.78
C ASN A 201 11.17 9.28 1.84
N ALA A 202 10.84 10.39 2.49
CA ALA A 202 11.78 11.46 2.77
C ALA A 202 11.72 11.85 4.24
N VAL A 203 12.89 11.98 4.88
CA VAL A 203 13.03 12.48 6.25
C VAL A 203 14.02 13.64 6.20
N GLY A 204 13.53 14.87 6.32
CA GLY A 204 14.32 16.06 6.05
C GLY A 204 14.85 16.05 4.61
N HIS A 205 16.17 16.13 4.45
CA HIS A 205 16.81 16.07 3.13
C HIS A 205 17.18 14.65 2.69
N THR A 206 16.98 13.65 3.52
CA THR A 206 17.36 12.26 3.20
C THR A 206 16.22 11.56 2.51
N ARG A 207 16.45 11.17 1.26
CA ARG A 207 15.54 10.34 0.49
C ARG A 207 15.86 8.88 0.72
N ARG A 208 14.83 8.07 0.94
CA ARG A 208 14.94 6.64 1.19
C ARG A 208 13.89 5.89 0.40
N PHE A 209 14.15 4.60 0.16
CA PHE A 209 13.15 3.68 -0.34
C PHE A 209 13.30 2.34 0.34
N PHE A 210 12.22 1.57 0.35
CA PHE A 210 12.24 0.14 0.64
C PHE A 210 11.32 -0.58 -0.32
N ARG A 211 11.57 -1.86 -0.52
CA ARG A 211 10.75 -2.69 -1.41
C ARG A 211 9.79 -3.52 -0.58
N VAL A 212 8.62 -3.72 -1.15
CA VAL A 212 7.62 -4.66 -0.67
C VAL A 212 7.38 -5.65 -1.79
N TRP A 213 7.25 -6.92 -1.44
CA TRP A 213 6.82 -7.92 -2.42
C TRP A 213 5.65 -8.72 -1.86
N HIS A 214 4.69 -8.94 -2.73
CA HIS A 214 3.54 -9.81 -2.56
C HIS A 214 3.13 -10.40 -3.92
N PRO A 215 2.43 -11.54 -3.97
CA PRO A 215 1.73 -11.94 -5.20
C PRO A 215 0.71 -10.88 -5.61
N PRO A 216 0.22 -10.89 -6.86
CA PRO A 216 -0.87 -10.00 -7.26
C PRO A 216 -2.06 -10.09 -6.31
N TRP A 217 -2.67 -8.95 -6.00
CA TRP A 217 -3.80 -8.89 -5.08
C TRP A 217 -5.01 -9.70 -5.59
N PRO A 218 -5.50 -10.73 -4.86
CA PRO A 218 -6.81 -11.29 -5.11
C PRO A 218 -7.85 -10.28 -4.65
N GLN A 219 -8.61 -9.67 -5.55
CA GLN A 219 -9.49 -8.56 -5.23
C GLN A 219 -10.85 -8.65 -5.93
N CYS A 220 -11.81 -7.89 -5.45
CA CYS A 220 -13.06 -7.56 -6.13
C CYS A 220 -13.37 -6.07 -5.96
N ALA A 221 -14.20 -5.53 -6.83
CA ALA A 221 -14.67 -4.16 -6.68
C ALA A 221 -15.51 -3.98 -5.41
N ALA A 222 -15.47 -2.79 -4.83
CA ALA A 222 -16.31 -2.42 -3.70
C ALA A 222 -17.02 -1.09 -3.97
N GLN A 223 -18.26 -0.96 -3.49
CA GLN A 223 -18.98 0.30 -3.50
C GLN A 223 -18.79 0.96 -2.14
N VAL A 224 -18.33 2.22 -2.12
CA VAL A 224 -17.99 2.92 -0.89
C VAL A 224 -18.88 4.14 -0.71
N LYS A 225 -19.46 4.28 0.48
CA LYS A 225 -20.08 5.50 0.99
C LYS A 225 -19.19 6.09 2.07
N LEU A 226 -18.70 7.30 1.82
CA LEU A 226 -17.91 8.05 2.78
C LEU A 226 -18.83 8.86 3.67
N GLU A 227 -18.69 8.72 4.98
CA GLU A 227 -19.53 9.37 5.99
C GLU A 227 -18.81 10.57 6.64
N ASP A 228 -17.48 10.50 6.77
CA ASP A 228 -16.66 11.56 7.34
C ASP A 228 -15.25 11.50 6.72
N LEU A 229 -14.77 12.59 6.17
CA LEU A 229 -13.48 12.75 5.53
C LEU A 229 -12.60 13.80 6.21
N SER A 230 -12.97 14.30 7.41
CA SER A 230 -12.24 15.36 8.10
C SER A 230 -10.78 14.97 8.34
N LEU A 231 -10.50 13.68 8.56
CA LEU A 231 -9.13 13.16 8.68
C LEU A 231 -8.25 13.52 7.48
N LEU A 232 -8.80 13.59 6.28
CA LEU A 232 -8.07 13.86 5.04
C LEU A 232 -8.12 15.36 4.70
N GLN A 233 -9.29 15.96 4.74
CA GLN A 233 -9.53 17.34 4.34
C GLN A 233 -8.81 18.35 5.25
N ASP A 234 -8.69 18.06 6.54
CA ASP A 234 -7.97 18.90 7.49
C ASP A 234 -6.45 18.74 7.41
N ASN A 235 -5.96 17.70 6.73
CA ASN A 235 -4.53 17.46 6.58
C ASN A 235 -3.99 17.91 5.22
N TRP A 236 -4.80 17.87 4.14
CA TRP A 236 -4.35 18.15 2.77
C TRP A 236 -5.42 18.83 1.95
N ASP A 237 -5.07 19.99 1.38
CA ASP A 237 -5.98 20.80 0.55
C ASP A 237 -6.45 20.05 -0.70
N CYS A 238 -5.63 19.16 -1.26
CA CYS A 238 -6.01 18.34 -2.42
C CYS A 238 -7.23 17.43 -2.18
N PHE A 239 -7.63 17.20 -0.91
CA PHE A 239 -8.84 16.43 -0.60
C PHE A 239 -10.11 17.26 -0.55
N LYS A 240 -10.05 18.58 -0.62
CA LYS A 240 -11.25 19.44 -0.62
C LYS A 240 -12.15 19.21 -1.83
N GLU A 241 -11.53 18.93 -2.98
CA GLU A 241 -12.21 18.66 -4.25
C GLU A 241 -11.91 17.24 -4.79
N ALA A 242 -11.48 16.34 -3.90
CA ALA A 242 -11.15 14.98 -4.28
C ALA A 242 -12.38 14.21 -4.79
N ARG A 243 -12.23 13.50 -5.89
CA ARG A 243 -13.25 12.66 -6.49
C ARG A 243 -13.00 11.19 -6.22
N LEU A 244 -13.93 10.50 -5.58
CA LEU A 244 -13.89 9.06 -5.44
C LEU A 244 -13.99 8.41 -6.84
N VAL A 245 -13.01 7.59 -7.21
CA VAL A 245 -12.94 6.96 -8.54
C VAL A 245 -13.14 5.46 -8.51
N GLY A 246 -13.02 4.83 -7.34
CA GLY A 246 -13.24 3.40 -7.18
C GLY A 246 -12.77 2.89 -5.83
N ALA A 247 -13.07 1.63 -5.57
CA ALA A 247 -12.53 0.91 -4.43
C ALA A 247 -12.43 -0.58 -4.74
N ASN A 248 -11.41 -1.23 -4.14
CA ASN A 248 -11.15 -2.64 -4.28
C ASN A 248 -11.02 -3.27 -2.90
N PHE A 249 -11.60 -4.44 -2.75
CA PHE A 249 -11.51 -5.22 -1.53
C PHE A 249 -10.77 -6.54 -1.78
N SER A 250 -9.87 -6.89 -0.88
CA SER A 250 -9.11 -8.14 -0.90
C SER A 250 -9.27 -8.86 0.44
N PRO A 251 -9.43 -10.20 0.45
CA PRO A 251 -9.38 -10.97 1.68
C PRO A 251 -8.03 -10.83 2.39
N GLY A 252 -6.99 -10.53 1.64
CA GLY A 252 -5.64 -10.32 2.13
C GLY A 252 -4.61 -11.21 1.47
N LEU A 253 -3.39 -11.09 1.93
CA LEU A 253 -2.22 -11.84 1.50
C LEU A 253 -1.39 -12.27 2.70
N HIS A 254 -0.94 -13.51 2.69
CA HIS A 254 0.03 -14.04 3.64
C HIS A 254 1.46 -13.85 3.13
N ASP A 255 2.40 -13.83 4.06
CA ASP A 255 3.84 -13.74 3.75
C ASP A 255 4.22 -12.58 2.83
N VAL A 256 3.68 -11.39 3.08
CA VAL A 256 4.14 -10.17 2.42
C VAL A 256 5.57 -9.86 2.87
N TRP A 257 6.47 -9.66 1.92
CA TRP A 257 7.88 -9.39 2.18
C TRP A 257 8.13 -7.89 2.26
N MET A 258 8.79 -7.47 3.31
CA MET A 258 9.22 -6.08 3.51
C MET A 258 10.75 -6.01 3.54
N GLY A 259 11.32 -5.23 2.62
CA GLY A 259 12.76 -5.02 2.48
C GLY A 259 13.32 -4.01 3.47
N ARG A 260 14.63 -3.85 3.45
CA ARG A 260 15.35 -2.86 4.26
C ARG A 260 15.19 -1.46 3.67
N PRO A 261 15.23 -0.40 4.50
CA PRO A 261 15.37 0.95 3.99
C PRO A 261 16.76 1.15 3.36
N HIS A 262 16.76 1.77 2.17
CA HIS A 262 17.97 2.16 1.43
C HIS A 262 17.95 3.66 1.16
N CYS A 263 19.10 4.27 0.93
CA CYS A 263 19.18 5.62 0.38
C CYS A 263 18.70 5.59 -1.09
N ALA A 264 17.90 6.59 -1.49
CA ALA A 264 17.34 6.75 -2.84
C ALA A 264 18.20 7.67 -3.69
#